data_f3fed0c1d08c9b4160a63029a2a5ab3a
#
_entry.id   f3fed0c1d08c9b4160a63029a2a5ab3a
#
_cell.length_a   1.000
_cell.length_b   1.000
_cell.length_c   1.000
_cell.angle_alpha   90.00
_cell.angle_beta   90.00
_cell.angle_gamma   90.00
#
_symmetry.space_group_name_H-M   'P 1'
#
loop_
_entity.id
_entity.type
_entity.pdbx_description
1 polymer ?
#
loop_
_entity_poly.entity_id
_entity_poly.type
_entity_poly.pdbx_seq_one_letter_code
_entity_poly.pdbx_strand_id
1 'polypeptide(L)'
;GHINGINYAIQGNILLNEGILTNMEDAFLNTNGSLDQKLMNALHGAKVPGADTRCLDEGISTLSAFIRIAKPEDSNSYYMDLNVNSVTPYYSQTGIWIDPIDTLNTLYENWYETNFPYENGDINQDLIINILDIVLLVNFILGEEISGIEYYLSDLNSDSTINIQDIILLINIILSS
;
A
#
# COMPACT_ATOMS: atom_id res chain seq x y z
N GLY A 1 18.54 15.44 2.25
CA GLY A 1 19.00 14.25 1.56
C GLY A 1 18.18 13.92 0.35
N HIS A 2 18.71 13.08 -0.53
CA HIS A 2 17.96 12.56 -1.68
C HIS A 2 18.53 11.19 -2.09
N ILE A 3 17.66 10.36 -2.66
CA ILE A 3 18.00 9.09 -3.31
C ILE A 3 17.39 9.11 -4.71
N ASN A 4 18.11 8.62 -5.72
CA ASN A 4 17.64 8.52 -7.10
C ASN A 4 17.74 7.07 -7.56
N GLY A 5 16.63 6.46 -7.92
CA GLY A 5 16.55 5.19 -8.63
C GLY A 5 16.36 5.38 -10.14
N ILE A 6 16.12 4.28 -10.86
CA ILE A 6 15.93 4.33 -12.32
C ILE A 6 14.65 5.10 -12.69
N ASN A 7 13.55 4.85 -12.00
CA ASN A 7 12.22 5.41 -12.29
C ASN A 7 11.59 6.13 -11.09
N TYR A 8 12.38 6.48 -10.08
CA TYR A 8 11.91 7.17 -8.88
C TYR A 8 12.97 8.09 -8.31
N ALA A 9 12.55 9.05 -7.51
CA ALA A 9 13.40 9.86 -6.65
C ALA A 9 12.72 10.03 -5.28
N ILE A 10 13.51 9.97 -4.22
CA ILE A 10 13.08 10.20 -2.85
C ILE A 10 13.84 11.40 -2.32
N GLN A 11 13.15 12.37 -1.79
CA GLN A 11 13.76 13.62 -1.27
C GLN A 11 13.20 13.96 0.10
N GLY A 12 14.02 14.52 0.95
CA GLY A 12 13.60 15.00 2.25
C GLY A 12 14.54 16.05 2.81
N ASN A 13 13.96 16.94 3.58
CA ASN A 13 14.68 17.95 4.37
C ASN A 13 14.19 17.92 5.83
N ILE A 14 14.98 18.46 6.73
CA ILE A 14 14.66 18.50 8.17
C ILE A 14 14.40 17.08 8.73
N LEU A 15 15.03 16.09 8.12
CA LEU A 15 14.88 14.69 8.51
C LEU A 15 15.73 14.39 9.76
N LEU A 16 15.23 13.46 10.58
CA LEU A 16 15.91 12.95 11.76
C LEU A 16 17.31 12.39 11.39
N ASN A 17 17.38 11.65 10.30
CA ASN A 17 18.62 11.13 9.70
C ASN A 17 18.34 10.65 8.27
N GLU A 18 19.40 10.24 7.55
CA GLU A 18 19.28 9.72 6.18
C GLU A 18 18.62 8.34 6.12
N GLY A 19 18.57 7.58 7.20
CA GLY A 19 17.89 6.29 7.29
C GLY A 19 16.41 6.37 6.96
N ILE A 20 15.76 7.54 7.13
CA ILE A 20 14.37 7.74 6.72
C ILE A 20 14.22 7.51 5.22
N LEU A 21 15.11 8.07 4.39
CA LEU A 21 15.07 7.90 2.93
C LEU A 21 15.37 6.46 2.52
N THR A 22 16.34 5.82 3.18
CA THR A 22 16.69 4.41 2.94
C THR A 22 15.52 3.49 3.27
N ASN A 23 14.85 3.70 4.40
CA ASN A 23 13.66 2.93 4.77
C ASN A 23 12.54 3.07 3.75
N MET A 24 12.31 4.28 3.21
CA MET A 24 11.33 4.51 2.15
C MET A 24 11.69 3.76 0.87
N GLU A 25 12.98 3.81 0.47
CA GLU A 25 13.47 3.12 -0.70
C GLU A 25 13.34 1.61 -0.57
N ASP A 26 13.79 1.05 0.54
CA ASP A 26 13.72 -0.38 0.84
C ASP A 26 12.26 -0.86 0.82
N ALA A 27 11.34 -0.13 1.44
CA ALA A 27 9.94 -0.47 1.45
C ALA A 27 9.34 -0.41 0.03
N PHE A 28 9.66 0.62 -0.76
CA PHE A 28 9.20 0.76 -2.14
C PHE A 28 9.69 -0.38 -3.04
N LEU A 29 10.97 -0.72 -2.95
CA LEU A 29 11.60 -1.72 -3.82
C LEU A 29 11.20 -3.15 -3.44
N ASN A 30 11.01 -3.45 -2.16
CA ASN A 30 10.66 -4.78 -1.67
C ASN A 30 9.15 -5.06 -1.68
N THR A 31 8.31 -4.06 -1.96
CA THR A 31 6.88 -4.27 -2.13
C THR A 31 6.61 -4.85 -3.51
N ASN A 32 6.08 -6.07 -3.55
CA ASN A 32 5.44 -6.60 -4.75
C ASN A 32 4.02 -6.03 -4.85
N GLY A 33 3.58 -5.66 -6.04
CA GLY A 33 2.23 -5.13 -6.25
C GLY A 33 2.19 -3.82 -7.03
N SER A 34 1.04 -3.17 -6.99
CA SER A 34 0.74 -1.94 -7.74
C SER A 34 1.51 -0.72 -7.22
N LEU A 35 1.51 0.36 -8.01
CA LEU A 35 2.19 1.60 -7.63
C LEU A 35 1.64 2.21 -6.34
N ASP A 36 0.33 2.14 -6.13
CA ASP A 36 -0.33 2.64 -4.91
C ASP A 36 0.15 1.88 -3.67
N GLN A 37 0.24 0.56 -3.73
CA GLN A 37 0.78 -0.28 -2.65
C GLN A 37 2.25 0.06 -2.35
N LYS A 38 3.07 0.22 -3.39
CA LYS A 38 4.48 0.62 -3.26
C LYS A 38 4.64 1.99 -2.60
N LEU A 39 3.80 2.95 -2.99
CA LEU A 39 3.82 4.31 -2.42
C LEU A 39 3.36 4.31 -0.96
N MET A 40 2.30 3.56 -0.63
CA MET A 40 1.83 3.47 0.75
C MET A 40 2.90 2.83 1.64
N ASN A 41 3.53 1.74 1.20
CA ASN A 41 4.61 1.10 1.94
C ASN A 41 5.86 1.98 2.06
N ALA A 42 6.19 2.77 1.04
CA ALA A 42 7.25 3.77 1.16
C ALA A 42 6.96 4.80 2.27
N LEU A 43 5.72 5.27 2.38
CA LEU A 43 5.31 6.16 3.47
C LEU A 43 5.39 5.45 4.83
N HIS A 44 5.03 4.18 4.93
CA HIS A 44 5.24 3.39 6.14
C HIS A 44 6.72 3.26 6.51
N GLY A 45 7.62 3.16 5.53
CA GLY A 45 9.07 3.22 5.75
C GLY A 45 9.54 4.53 6.39
N ALA A 46 8.85 5.64 6.09
CA ALA A 46 9.11 6.95 6.70
C ALA A 46 8.44 7.14 8.06
N LYS A 47 7.55 6.24 8.49
CA LYS A 47 6.79 6.37 9.73
C LYS A 47 7.64 6.08 10.96
N VAL A 48 8.53 7.00 11.28
CA VAL A 48 9.40 6.98 12.44
C VAL A 48 9.13 8.24 13.27
N PRO A 49 8.88 8.15 14.58
CA PRO A 49 8.69 9.34 15.42
C PRO A 49 9.81 10.34 15.22
N GLY A 50 9.46 11.58 14.85
CA GLY A 50 10.41 12.63 14.53
C GLY A 50 11.11 12.46 13.18
N ALA A 51 10.61 11.65 12.24
CA ALA A 51 11.14 11.61 10.88
C ALA A 51 11.24 13.01 10.28
N ASP A 52 10.23 13.83 10.44
CA ASP A 52 10.37 15.30 10.46
C ASP A 52 10.75 15.73 11.87
N THR A 53 11.95 16.27 12.06
CA THR A 53 12.49 16.61 13.39
C THR A 53 11.62 17.59 14.17
N ARG A 54 10.74 18.34 13.48
CA ARG A 54 9.78 19.26 14.11
C ARG A 54 8.64 18.54 14.84
N CYS A 55 8.44 17.26 14.56
CA CYS A 55 7.38 16.40 15.11
C CYS A 55 7.89 15.44 16.19
N LEU A 56 9.12 15.61 16.63
CA LEU A 56 9.76 14.67 17.58
C LEU A 56 9.08 14.72 18.96
N ASP A 57 8.75 15.90 19.43
CA ASP A 57 8.14 16.11 20.75
C ASP A 57 6.70 15.57 20.82
N GLU A 58 6.01 15.52 19.69
CA GLU A 58 4.67 14.96 19.54
C GLU A 58 4.69 13.43 19.36
N GLY A 59 5.84 12.85 19.09
CA GLY A 59 6.00 11.39 18.87
C GLY A 59 5.40 10.88 17.57
N ILE A 60 5.18 11.75 16.59
CA ILE A 60 4.68 11.41 15.24
C ILE A 60 5.75 11.60 14.17
N SER A 61 5.56 11.03 12.99
CA SER A 61 6.54 11.10 11.91
C SER A 61 6.48 12.41 11.13
N THR A 62 5.29 12.99 10.96
CA THR A 62 5.03 14.17 10.13
C THR A 62 3.74 14.88 10.57
N LEU A 63 3.47 16.08 10.06
CA LEU A 63 2.22 16.82 10.30
C LEU A 63 1.18 16.64 9.21
N SER A 64 1.54 16.08 8.07
CA SER A 64 0.63 15.83 6.94
C SER A 64 1.17 14.69 6.09
N ALA A 65 0.29 14.01 5.37
CA ALA A 65 0.66 12.96 4.45
C ALA A 65 -0.29 12.95 3.25
N PHE A 66 0.19 12.57 2.08
CA PHE A 66 -0.66 12.38 0.91
C PHE A 66 -0.09 11.35 -0.05
N ILE A 67 -0.98 10.72 -0.85
CA ILE A 67 -0.65 9.94 -2.04
C ILE A 67 -1.48 10.49 -3.19
N ARG A 68 -0.82 10.72 -4.33
CA ARG A 68 -1.48 11.13 -5.57
C ARG A 68 -0.92 10.32 -6.74
N ILE A 69 -1.80 9.71 -7.49
CA ILE A 69 -1.48 8.92 -8.68
C ILE A 69 -2.29 9.45 -9.84
N ALA A 70 -1.61 9.70 -10.97
CA ALA A 70 -2.22 10.03 -12.24
C ALA A 70 -1.93 8.92 -13.26
N LYS A 71 -2.93 8.61 -14.08
CA LYS A 71 -2.79 7.73 -15.26
C LYS A 71 -2.70 8.58 -16.53
N PRO A 72 -2.12 8.07 -17.62
CA PRO A 72 -2.01 8.81 -18.86
C PRO A 72 -3.35 9.30 -19.44
N GLU A 73 -4.43 8.58 -19.16
CA GLU A 73 -5.81 8.89 -19.58
C GLU A 73 -6.54 9.89 -18.67
N ASP A 74 -5.99 10.24 -17.51
CA ASP A 74 -6.60 11.16 -16.58
C ASP A 74 -6.59 12.59 -17.15
N SER A 75 -7.76 13.19 -17.34
CA SER A 75 -7.90 14.52 -17.93
C SER A 75 -8.17 15.63 -16.91
N ASN A 76 -9.04 15.36 -15.93
CA ASN A 76 -9.50 16.38 -14.96
C ASN A 76 -9.51 15.89 -13.50
N SER A 77 -9.15 14.63 -13.28
CA SER A 77 -9.08 14.03 -11.94
C SER A 77 -7.86 13.12 -11.86
N TYR A 78 -7.41 12.81 -10.67
CA TYR A 78 -6.38 11.81 -10.46
C TYR A 78 -7.02 10.43 -10.29
N TYR A 79 -6.29 9.39 -10.70
CA TYR A 79 -6.67 8.01 -10.39
C TYR A 79 -6.84 7.80 -8.87
N MET A 80 -5.91 8.37 -8.10
CA MET A 80 -5.98 8.43 -6.64
C MET A 80 -5.53 9.81 -6.17
N ASP A 81 -6.24 10.40 -5.21
CA ASP A 81 -5.84 11.62 -4.52
C ASP A 81 -6.32 11.57 -3.07
N LEU A 82 -5.47 11.01 -2.23
CA LEU A 82 -5.71 10.87 -0.80
C LEU A 82 -4.78 11.82 -0.04
N ASN A 83 -5.32 12.59 0.88
CA ASN A 83 -4.52 13.52 1.66
C ASN A 83 -5.03 13.69 3.09
N VAL A 84 -4.09 13.88 3.99
CA VAL A 84 -4.30 14.25 5.38
C VAL A 84 -3.64 15.59 5.58
N ASN A 85 -4.43 16.65 5.41
CA ASN A 85 -4.01 18.02 5.64
C ASN A 85 -4.34 18.41 7.08
N SER A 86 -3.40 18.30 7.98
CA SER A 86 -3.58 18.80 9.33
C SER A 86 -2.67 19.98 9.55
N VAL A 87 -3.29 21.16 9.76
CA VAL A 87 -2.59 22.37 10.24
C VAL A 87 -2.52 22.33 11.78
N THR A 88 -3.32 21.46 12.39
CA THR A 88 -3.34 21.20 13.82
C THR A 88 -3.22 19.71 14.04
N PRO A 89 -2.47 19.29 15.07
CA PRO A 89 -2.31 17.89 15.39
C PRO A 89 -3.65 17.19 15.60
N TYR A 90 -3.80 16.02 15.02
CA TYR A 90 -4.93 15.14 15.29
C TYR A 90 -4.72 14.53 16.69
N TYR A 91 -5.53 14.97 17.65
CA TYR A 91 -5.59 14.31 18.95
C TYR A 91 -6.54 13.11 18.86
N SER A 92 -6.12 11.97 19.35
CA SER A 92 -7.04 10.91 19.70
C SER A 92 -7.92 11.36 20.88
N GLN A 93 -9.01 10.67 21.16
CA GLN A 93 -9.84 10.94 22.34
C GLN A 93 -9.07 10.83 23.67
N THR A 94 -7.88 10.22 23.65
CA THR A 94 -6.97 10.06 24.79
C THR A 94 -5.91 11.16 24.89
N GLY A 95 -5.91 12.15 23.98
CA GLY A 95 -4.90 13.22 23.93
C GLY A 95 -3.57 12.81 23.29
N ILE A 96 -3.50 11.58 22.73
CA ILE A 96 -2.31 11.09 22.00
C ILE A 96 -2.41 11.56 20.55
N TRP A 97 -1.30 12.02 20.00
CA TRP A 97 -1.20 12.41 18.58
C TRP A 97 -1.35 11.19 17.67
N ILE A 98 -2.19 11.31 16.65
CA ILE A 98 -2.30 10.28 15.61
C ILE A 98 -1.37 10.67 14.46
N ASP A 99 -0.49 9.75 14.08
CA ASP A 99 0.39 9.95 12.94
C ASP A 99 -0.43 10.11 11.66
N PRO A 100 -0.21 11.14 10.85
CA PRO A 100 -0.93 11.35 9.59
C PRO A 100 -0.79 10.19 8.60
N ILE A 101 0.28 9.40 8.65
CA ILE A 101 0.44 8.21 7.81
C ILE A 101 -0.57 7.13 8.22
N ASP A 102 -0.90 6.98 9.51
CA ASP A 102 -1.95 6.04 9.94
C ASP A 102 -3.34 6.46 9.45
N THR A 103 -3.62 7.76 9.52
CA THR A 103 -4.88 8.29 9.00
C THR A 103 -4.94 8.13 7.47
N LEU A 104 -3.82 8.38 6.78
CA LEU A 104 -3.75 8.18 5.33
C LEU A 104 -3.93 6.70 4.94
N ASN A 105 -3.36 5.77 5.74
CA ASN A 105 -3.56 4.33 5.53
C ASN A 105 -5.04 3.95 5.63
N THR A 106 -5.77 4.48 6.61
CA THR A 106 -7.22 4.26 6.72
C THR A 106 -7.98 4.80 5.51
N LEU A 107 -7.60 5.98 4.99
CA LEU A 107 -8.18 6.52 3.77
C LEU A 107 -7.85 5.65 2.54
N TYR A 108 -6.64 5.10 2.50
CA TYR A 108 -6.21 4.20 1.44
C TYR A 108 -6.99 2.88 1.46
N GLU A 109 -7.16 2.26 2.61
CA GLU A 109 -7.96 1.04 2.77
C GLU A 109 -9.41 1.26 2.32
N ASN A 110 -10.06 2.33 2.78
CA ASN A 110 -11.42 2.68 2.35
C ASN A 110 -11.53 2.96 0.84
N TRP A 111 -10.52 3.64 0.27
CA TRP A 111 -10.46 3.87 -1.17
C TRP A 111 -10.33 2.54 -1.92
N TYR A 112 -9.48 1.64 -1.41
CA TYR A 112 -9.25 0.33 -2.01
C TYR A 112 -10.51 -0.52 -2.00
N GLU A 113 -11.18 -0.65 -0.85
CA GLU A 113 -12.46 -1.38 -0.71
C GLU A 113 -13.56 -0.81 -1.63
N THR A 114 -13.56 0.52 -1.82
CA THR A 114 -14.57 1.17 -2.68
C THR A 114 -14.31 0.94 -4.17
N ASN A 115 -13.05 0.90 -4.59
CA ASN A 115 -12.68 0.81 -5.99
C ASN A 115 -12.42 -0.64 -6.45
N PHE A 116 -12.15 -1.54 -5.52
CA PHE A 116 -11.88 -2.97 -5.76
C PHE A 116 -12.69 -3.84 -4.79
N PRO A 117 -14.02 -3.93 -4.97
CA PRO A 117 -14.91 -4.64 -4.05
C PRO A 117 -14.86 -6.17 -4.19
N TYR A 118 -13.78 -6.70 -4.73
CA TYR A 118 -13.61 -8.13 -4.92
C TYR A 118 -13.07 -8.78 -3.66
N GLU A 119 -13.53 -9.99 -3.37
CA GLU A 119 -13.03 -10.78 -2.25
C GLU A 119 -11.68 -11.43 -2.60
N ASN A 120 -10.80 -11.59 -1.60
CA ASN A 120 -9.56 -12.34 -1.79
C ASN A 120 -9.86 -13.75 -2.29
N GLY A 121 -9.25 -14.12 -3.40
CA GLY A 121 -9.53 -15.37 -4.10
C GLY A 121 -10.41 -15.21 -5.33
N ASP A 122 -11.11 -14.09 -5.52
CA ASP A 122 -11.81 -13.75 -6.77
C ASP A 122 -10.81 -13.11 -7.75
N ILE A 123 -9.94 -13.94 -8.30
CA ILE A 123 -8.77 -13.49 -9.07
C ILE A 123 -9.20 -13.00 -10.46
N ASN A 124 -10.23 -13.62 -11.05
CA ASN A 124 -10.79 -13.21 -12.35
C ASN A 124 -11.77 -12.04 -12.25
N GLN A 125 -12.12 -11.60 -11.04
CA GLN A 125 -12.98 -10.46 -10.74
C GLN A 125 -14.41 -10.62 -11.30
N ASP A 126 -14.93 -11.84 -11.29
CA ASP A 126 -16.31 -12.14 -11.72
C ASP A 126 -17.31 -12.20 -10.56
N LEU A 127 -16.89 -11.90 -9.34
CA LEU A 127 -17.63 -11.94 -8.06
C LEU A 127 -17.98 -13.36 -7.61
N ILE A 128 -17.32 -14.40 -8.14
CA ILE A 128 -17.55 -15.80 -7.79
C ILE A 128 -16.22 -16.51 -7.57
N ILE A 129 -15.88 -16.81 -6.33
CA ILE A 129 -14.67 -17.59 -6.02
C ILE A 129 -14.92 -19.06 -6.40
N ASN A 130 -14.21 -19.55 -7.43
CA ASN A 130 -14.40 -20.88 -7.98
C ASN A 130 -13.12 -21.48 -8.60
N ILE A 131 -13.26 -22.62 -9.30
CA ILE A 131 -12.13 -23.34 -9.91
C ILE A 131 -11.37 -22.49 -10.96
N LEU A 132 -12.01 -21.48 -11.57
CA LEU A 132 -11.37 -20.63 -12.58
C LEU A 132 -10.28 -19.74 -11.94
N ASP A 133 -10.49 -19.31 -10.71
CA ASP A 133 -9.51 -18.53 -9.94
C ASP A 133 -8.28 -19.40 -9.59
N ILE A 134 -8.49 -20.70 -9.27
CA ILE A 134 -7.36 -21.61 -9.06
C ILE A 134 -6.54 -21.75 -10.34
N VAL A 135 -7.18 -21.80 -11.50
CA VAL A 135 -6.47 -21.91 -12.79
C VAL A 135 -5.62 -20.68 -13.03
N LEU A 136 -6.14 -19.47 -12.76
CA LEU A 136 -5.36 -18.24 -12.88
C LEU A 136 -4.22 -18.20 -11.89
N LEU A 137 -4.47 -18.55 -10.63
CA LEU A 137 -3.43 -18.59 -9.60
C LEU A 137 -2.28 -19.54 -9.97
N VAL A 138 -2.59 -20.71 -10.54
CA VAL A 138 -1.58 -21.64 -11.04
C VAL A 138 -0.78 -21.04 -12.18
N ASN A 139 -1.44 -20.35 -13.12
CA ASN A 139 -0.76 -19.70 -14.25
C ASN A 139 0.23 -18.62 -13.77
N PHE A 140 -0.15 -17.81 -12.79
CA PHE A 140 0.74 -16.83 -12.18
C PHE A 140 1.96 -17.47 -11.51
N ILE A 141 1.78 -18.56 -10.79
CA ILE A 141 2.90 -19.33 -10.21
C ILE A 141 3.81 -19.90 -11.30
N LEU A 142 3.25 -20.23 -12.45
CA LEU A 142 4.01 -20.73 -13.61
C LEU A 142 4.69 -19.64 -14.43
N GLY A 143 4.48 -18.35 -14.09
CA GLY A 143 5.19 -17.20 -14.66
C GLY A 143 4.40 -16.37 -15.65
N GLU A 144 3.08 -16.46 -15.68
CA GLU A 144 2.27 -15.46 -16.38
C GLU A 144 2.38 -14.10 -15.69
N GLU A 145 2.25 -13.03 -16.46
CA GLU A 145 2.23 -11.66 -15.93
C GLU A 145 0.99 -11.46 -15.06
N ILE A 146 1.18 -10.78 -13.93
CA ILE A 146 0.13 -10.50 -12.95
C ILE A 146 -0.02 -8.99 -12.77
N SER A 147 -1.24 -8.48 -12.77
CA SER A 147 -1.53 -7.09 -12.45
C SER A 147 -1.52 -6.83 -10.95
N GLY A 148 -1.48 -5.55 -10.55
CA GLY A 148 -1.44 -5.19 -9.14
C GLY A 148 -2.63 -5.71 -8.33
N ILE A 149 -3.85 -5.69 -8.90
CA ILE A 149 -5.04 -6.20 -8.21
C ILE A 149 -5.08 -7.72 -8.17
N GLU A 150 -4.74 -8.39 -9.27
CA GLU A 150 -4.66 -9.86 -9.31
C GLU A 150 -3.62 -10.38 -8.32
N TYR A 151 -2.48 -9.66 -8.17
CA TYR A 151 -1.49 -9.99 -7.15
C TYR A 151 -2.11 -9.94 -5.74
N TYR A 152 -2.82 -8.85 -5.43
CA TYR A 152 -3.47 -8.69 -4.12
C TYR A 152 -4.51 -9.77 -3.85
N LEU A 153 -5.37 -10.09 -4.83
CA LEU A 153 -6.40 -11.12 -4.71
C LEU A 153 -5.83 -12.54 -4.64
N SER A 154 -4.59 -12.73 -5.10
CA SER A 154 -3.90 -14.02 -5.15
C SER A 154 -3.08 -14.33 -3.91
N ASP A 155 -2.62 -13.32 -3.16
CA ASP A 155 -1.85 -13.49 -1.92
C ASP A 155 -2.81 -13.66 -0.73
N LEU A 156 -3.36 -14.87 -0.60
CA LEU A 156 -4.41 -15.16 0.38
C LEU A 156 -3.90 -15.21 1.83
N ASN A 157 -2.60 -15.48 2.02
CA ASN A 157 -1.99 -15.52 3.34
C ASN A 157 -1.27 -14.20 3.72
N SER A 158 -1.24 -13.22 2.79
CA SER A 158 -0.61 -11.91 2.97
C SER A 158 0.89 -11.98 3.33
N ASP A 159 1.59 -13.00 2.81
CA ASP A 159 3.04 -13.15 3.02
C ASP A 159 3.90 -12.46 1.94
N SER A 160 3.25 -11.76 1.01
CA SER A 160 3.84 -11.09 -0.15
C SER A 160 4.51 -12.05 -1.14
N THR A 161 4.08 -13.31 -1.18
CA THR A 161 4.62 -14.32 -2.09
C THR A 161 3.52 -15.21 -2.64
N ILE A 162 3.18 -15.09 -3.91
CA ILE A 162 2.21 -15.99 -4.54
C ILE A 162 2.85 -17.35 -4.79
N ASN A 163 2.31 -18.37 -4.12
CA ASN A 163 2.86 -19.73 -4.17
C ASN A 163 1.80 -20.81 -3.89
N ILE A 164 2.24 -22.06 -3.73
CA ILE A 164 1.35 -23.20 -3.50
C ILE A 164 0.50 -23.07 -2.22
N GLN A 165 0.91 -22.27 -1.24
CA GLN A 165 0.15 -22.09 0.00
C GLN A 165 -1.15 -21.32 -0.29
N ASP A 166 -1.12 -20.36 -1.20
CA ASP A 166 -2.31 -19.61 -1.63
C ASP A 166 -3.30 -20.50 -2.37
N ILE A 167 -2.81 -21.42 -3.21
CA ILE A 167 -3.67 -22.44 -3.86
C ILE A 167 -4.39 -23.27 -2.81
N ILE A 168 -3.70 -23.72 -1.76
CA ILE A 168 -4.30 -24.52 -0.69
C ILE A 168 -5.38 -23.71 0.04
N LEU A 169 -5.12 -22.44 0.32
CA LEU A 169 -6.10 -21.55 0.96
C LEU A 169 -7.32 -21.34 0.06
N LEU A 170 -7.11 -21.07 -1.24
CA LEU A 170 -8.19 -20.89 -2.20
C LEU A 170 -9.07 -22.14 -2.33
N ILE A 171 -8.46 -23.32 -2.40
CA ILE A 171 -9.20 -24.59 -2.41
C ILE A 171 -10.05 -24.71 -1.15
N ASN A 172 -9.52 -24.39 0.04
CA ASN A 172 -10.28 -24.45 1.29
C ASN A 172 -11.46 -23.49 1.30
N ILE A 173 -11.31 -22.27 0.75
CA ILE A 173 -12.41 -21.31 0.60
C ILE A 173 -13.52 -21.91 -0.27
N ILE A 174 -13.17 -22.44 -1.45
CA ILE A 174 -14.13 -23.04 -2.39
C ILE A 174 -14.85 -24.26 -1.79
N LEU A 175 -14.17 -25.08 -1.01
CA LEU A 175 -14.77 -26.26 -0.39
C LEU A 175 -15.64 -25.93 0.84
N SER A 176 -15.52 -24.74 1.39
CA SER A 176 -16.30 -24.28 2.56
C SER A 176 -17.50 -23.39 2.20
N SER A 177 -17.59 -22.96 0.96
CA SER A 177 -18.74 -22.20 0.39
C SER A 177 -19.82 -23.15 -0.13
#